data_ddb18b00a1326e4ecc03acae0516cf98
#
_entry.id   ddb18b00a1326e4ecc03acae0516cf98
#
_cell.length_a   1.000
_cell.length_b   1.000
_cell.length_c   1.000
_cell.angle_alpha   90.00
_cell.angle_beta   90.00
_cell.angle_gamma   90.00
#
_symmetry.space_group_name_H-M   'P 1'
#
loop_
_entity.id
_entity.type
_entity.pdbx_description
1 polymer ?
#
loop_
_entity_poly.entity_id
_entity_poly.type
_entity_poly.pdbx_seq_one_letter_code
_entity_poly.pdbx_strand_id
1 'polypeptide(L)'
;MSTDPRSRTQRRRDTEHRLTHDIDLWVASASADGGPYLVPLSFDWDGEAVLVATPAKSPTGRNLAATQTARLGLGHTRDVSMIEGDVEVLEIDALPQERGDRFATRAGFDPRAQDTPYRWFRISPRRIQAWREVNELPDRELMRDGRWLA
;
A
#
# COMPACT_ATOMS: atom_id res chain seq x y z
N MET A 1 4.65 29.75 -4.63
CA MET A 1 4.34 28.58 -5.05
C MET A 1 4.79 28.16 -6.37
N SER A 2 5.49 27.08 -6.48
CA SER A 2 5.89 26.56 -7.77
C SER A 2 4.68 26.13 -8.52
N THR A 3 4.62 26.48 -9.77
CA THR A 3 3.56 26.07 -10.65
C THR A 3 4.02 25.01 -11.64
N ASP A 4 5.32 24.72 -11.64
CA ASP A 4 5.84 23.71 -12.56
C ASP A 4 5.54 22.29 -12.05
N PRO A 5 5.10 21.39 -12.92
CA PRO A 5 4.90 20.00 -12.53
C PRO A 5 6.27 19.35 -12.24
N ARG A 6 6.28 18.49 -11.24
CA ARG A 6 7.46 17.66 -10.99
C ARG A 6 7.65 16.67 -12.15
N SER A 7 8.91 16.31 -12.42
CA SER A 7 9.19 15.22 -13.36
C SER A 7 8.69 13.87 -12.80
N ARG A 8 8.53 12.88 -13.66
CA ARG A 8 8.23 11.52 -13.21
C ARG A 8 9.29 11.01 -12.24
N THR A 9 10.57 11.27 -12.52
CA THR A 9 11.67 10.87 -11.65
C THR A 9 11.50 11.45 -10.25
N GLN A 10 11.16 12.72 -10.13
CA GLN A 10 10.97 13.36 -8.84
C GLN A 10 9.74 12.77 -8.13
N ARG A 11 8.65 12.54 -8.85
CA ARG A 11 7.44 11.94 -8.27
C ARG A 11 7.70 10.52 -7.77
N ARG A 12 8.51 9.75 -8.50
CA ARG A 12 8.94 8.43 -8.05
C ARG A 12 9.72 8.51 -6.74
N ARG A 13 10.69 9.42 -6.67
CA ARG A 13 11.46 9.64 -5.44
C ARG A 13 10.56 10.01 -4.27
N ASP A 14 9.61 10.90 -4.50
CA ASP A 14 8.68 11.34 -3.46
C ASP A 14 7.78 10.19 -2.99
N THR A 15 7.31 9.36 -3.91
CA THR A 15 6.51 8.18 -3.59
C THR A 15 7.33 7.15 -2.81
N GLU A 16 8.54 6.86 -3.26
CA GLU A 16 9.43 5.92 -2.55
C GLU A 16 9.80 6.44 -1.16
N HIS A 17 9.96 7.75 -1.01
CA HIS A 17 10.21 8.37 0.29
C HIS A 17 9.03 8.13 1.25
N ARG A 18 7.80 8.32 0.79
CA ARG A 18 6.61 8.03 1.59
C ARG A 18 6.51 6.56 1.96
N LEU A 19 6.73 5.68 1.01
CA LEU A 19 6.70 4.23 1.26
C LEU A 19 7.72 3.82 2.30
N THR A 20 8.86 4.49 2.35
CA THR A 20 9.93 4.19 3.30
C THR A 20 9.67 4.79 4.68
N HIS A 21 9.03 5.95 4.76
CA HIS A 21 8.97 6.72 6.01
C HIS A 21 7.58 6.86 6.62
N ASP A 22 6.51 6.79 5.83
CA ASP A 22 5.16 6.87 6.38
C ASP A 22 4.82 5.58 7.13
N ILE A 23 3.90 5.67 8.08
CA ILE A 23 3.52 4.53 8.92
C ILE A 23 2.19 3.93 8.45
N ASP A 24 1.26 4.78 8.00
CA ASP A 24 -0.08 4.38 7.63
C ASP A 24 -0.40 4.75 6.19
N LEU A 25 -1.30 3.98 5.58
CA LEU A 25 -1.85 4.28 4.27
C LEU A 25 -3.31 3.83 4.21
N TRP A 26 -4.02 4.30 3.18
CA TRP A 26 -5.38 3.88 2.92
C TRP A 26 -5.37 2.60 2.08
N VAL A 27 -6.19 1.62 2.49
CA VAL A 27 -6.39 0.37 1.75
C VAL A 27 -7.82 0.31 1.27
N ALA A 28 -8.01 0.31 -0.03
CA ALA A 28 -9.28 0.09 -0.67
C ALA A 28 -9.36 -1.35 -1.14
N SER A 29 -10.46 -2.01 -0.83
CA SER A 29 -10.74 -3.37 -1.26
C SER A 29 -12.22 -3.49 -1.63
N ALA A 30 -12.59 -4.59 -2.25
CA ALA A 30 -13.97 -4.84 -2.62
C ALA A 30 -14.36 -6.26 -2.28
N SER A 31 -15.62 -6.45 -1.90
CA SER A 31 -16.18 -7.77 -1.75
C SER A 31 -16.36 -8.43 -3.13
N ALA A 32 -16.62 -9.75 -3.14
CA ALA A 32 -16.77 -10.49 -4.39
C ALA A 32 -17.92 -9.96 -5.26
N ASP A 33 -18.93 -9.34 -4.66
CA ASP A 33 -20.05 -8.72 -5.38
C ASP A 33 -19.85 -7.24 -5.65
N GLY A 34 -18.64 -6.72 -5.45
CA GLY A 34 -18.29 -5.36 -5.83
C GLY A 34 -18.51 -4.29 -4.76
N GLY A 35 -18.85 -4.66 -3.53
CA GLY A 35 -19.03 -3.70 -2.45
C GLY A 35 -17.69 -3.07 -2.04
N PRO A 36 -17.51 -1.73 -2.19
CA PRO A 36 -16.24 -1.09 -1.86
C PRO A 36 -16.05 -0.94 -0.34
N TYR A 37 -14.82 -1.01 0.10
CA TYR A 37 -14.46 -0.84 1.50
C TYR A 37 -13.13 -0.11 1.61
N LEU A 38 -13.00 0.80 2.57
CA LEU A 38 -11.82 1.65 2.71
C LEU A 38 -11.46 1.78 4.18
N VAL A 39 -10.20 1.46 4.50
CA VAL A 39 -9.68 1.58 5.87
C VAL A 39 -8.24 2.07 5.86
N PRO A 40 -7.78 2.77 6.90
CA PRO A 40 -6.36 3.03 7.07
C PRO A 40 -5.71 1.82 7.76
N LEU A 41 -4.53 1.46 7.31
CA LEU A 41 -3.73 0.41 7.95
C LEU A 41 -2.28 0.85 8.05
N SER A 42 -1.60 0.39 9.09
CA SER A 42 -0.15 0.52 9.17
C SER A 42 0.50 -0.43 8.17
N PHE A 43 1.66 -0.05 7.68
CA PHE A 43 2.35 -0.83 6.66
C PHE A 43 3.86 -0.80 6.83
N ASP A 44 4.52 -1.75 6.18
CA ASP A 44 5.95 -1.74 5.96
C ASP A 44 6.23 -1.83 4.46
N TRP A 45 7.37 -1.36 4.04
CA TRP A 45 7.83 -1.36 2.65
C TRP A 45 9.21 -1.99 2.60
N ASP A 46 9.38 -3.01 1.76
CA ASP A 46 10.66 -3.72 1.64
C ASP A 46 11.47 -3.32 0.40
N GLY A 47 11.05 -2.27 -0.30
CA GLY A 47 11.64 -1.85 -1.56
C GLY A 47 10.93 -2.41 -2.77
N GLU A 48 10.09 -3.42 -2.61
CA GLU A 48 9.37 -4.09 -3.70
C GLU A 48 7.87 -4.18 -3.45
N ALA A 49 7.46 -4.41 -2.21
CA ALA A 49 6.06 -4.63 -1.88
C ALA A 49 5.68 -3.97 -0.57
N VAL A 50 4.39 -3.67 -0.44
CA VAL A 50 3.77 -3.16 0.77
C VAL A 50 3.28 -4.34 1.58
N LEU A 51 3.61 -4.35 2.88
CA LEU A 51 3.14 -5.36 3.81
C LEU A 51 2.14 -4.72 4.77
N VAL A 52 0.95 -5.28 4.85
CA VAL A 52 -0.07 -4.88 5.84
C VAL A 52 -0.54 -6.11 6.59
N ALA A 53 -1.17 -5.90 7.74
CA ALA A 53 -1.77 -6.96 8.52
C ALA A 53 -3.13 -6.49 9.01
N THR A 54 -4.10 -7.42 9.00
CA THR A 54 -5.44 -7.15 9.49
C THR A 54 -6.06 -8.47 9.96
N PRO A 55 -7.07 -8.43 10.84
CA PRO A 55 -7.73 -9.68 11.24
C PRO A 55 -8.25 -10.43 10.01
N ALA A 56 -8.02 -11.73 9.98
CA ALA A 56 -8.41 -12.59 8.86
C ALA A 56 -9.90 -12.48 8.54
N LYS A 57 -10.73 -12.27 9.57
CA LYS A 57 -12.19 -12.21 9.44
C LYS A 57 -12.74 -10.80 9.28
N SER A 58 -11.89 -9.78 9.27
CA SER A 58 -12.34 -8.41 9.01
C SER A 58 -12.83 -8.27 7.56
N PRO A 59 -13.67 -7.27 7.25
CA PRO A 59 -14.06 -7.05 5.85
C PRO A 59 -12.87 -6.92 4.91
N THR A 60 -11.85 -6.15 5.29
CA THR A 60 -10.62 -5.99 4.50
C THR A 60 -9.91 -7.33 4.34
N GLY A 61 -9.73 -8.09 5.43
CA GLY A 61 -9.07 -9.40 5.37
C GLY A 61 -9.77 -10.35 4.43
N ARG A 62 -11.10 -10.43 4.53
CA ARG A 62 -11.89 -11.29 3.63
C ARG A 62 -11.82 -10.84 2.18
N ASN A 63 -11.93 -9.52 1.95
CA ASN A 63 -11.89 -8.97 0.60
C ASN A 63 -10.53 -9.23 -0.07
N LEU A 64 -9.44 -8.97 0.62
CA LEU A 64 -8.10 -9.17 0.08
C LEU A 64 -7.82 -10.65 -0.20
N ALA A 65 -8.28 -11.54 0.67
CA ALA A 65 -8.11 -12.98 0.46
C ALA A 65 -8.91 -13.47 -0.75
N ALA A 66 -10.13 -12.95 -0.93
CA ALA A 66 -11.02 -13.41 -1.99
C ALA A 66 -10.64 -12.85 -3.36
N THR A 67 -10.30 -11.56 -3.44
CA THR A 67 -10.04 -10.90 -4.72
C THR A 67 -8.56 -10.85 -5.10
N GLN A 68 -7.66 -10.90 -4.13
CA GLN A 68 -6.21 -10.84 -4.30
C GLN A 68 -5.75 -9.58 -5.04
N THR A 69 -6.49 -8.49 -4.87
CA THR A 69 -6.16 -7.20 -5.44
C THR A 69 -6.49 -6.10 -4.44
N ALA A 70 -5.75 -5.00 -4.50
CA ALA A 70 -5.95 -3.86 -3.62
C ALA A 70 -5.57 -2.57 -4.31
N ARG A 71 -6.14 -1.48 -3.82
CA ARG A 71 -5.68 -0.14 -4.16
C ARG A 71 -5.27 0.57 -2.88
N LEU A 72 -4.14 1.27 -2.94
CA LEU A 72 -3.57 1.96 -1.80
C LEU A 72 -3.46 3.44 -2.11
N GLY A 73 -3.66 4.25 -1.07
CA GLY A 73 -3.49 5.69 -1.18
C GLY A 73 -2.56 6.21 -0.10
N LEU A 74 -1.58 7.01 -0.49
CA LEU A 74 -0.64 7.66 0.42
C LEU A 74 -0.62 9.16 0.16
N GLY A 75 -0.22 9.91 1.18
CA GLY A 75 -0.07 11.34 1.10
C GLY A 75 -1.36 12.09 1.37
N HIS A 76 -1.26 13.40 1.23
CA HIS A 76 -2.41 14.28 1.40
C HIS A 76 -3.27 14.27 0.15
N THR A 77 -4.52 14.66 0.27
CA THR A 77 -5.43 14.69 -0.87
C THR A 77 -5.00 15.65 -1.98
N ARG A 78 -4.08 16.57 -1.67
CA ARG A 78 -3.49 17.47 -2.67
C ARG A 78 -2.07 17.09 -3.07
N ASP A 79 -1.61 15.92 -2.67
CA ASP A 79 -0.29 15.39 -3.04
C ASP A 79 -0.34 13.88 -2.80
N VAL A 80 -0.86 13.16 -3.78
CA VAL A 80 -1.22 11.75 -3.61
C VAL A 80 -0.30 10.84 -4.41
N SER A 81 -0.12 9.64 -3.86
CA SER A 81 0.42 8.50 -4.58
C SER A 81 -0.63 7.39 -4.50
N MET A 82 -1.06 6.90 -5.65
CA MET A 82 -2.07 5.85 -5.76
C MET A 82 -1.44 4.60 -6.35
N ILE A 83 -1.65 3.47 -5.67
CA ILE A 83 -1.03 2.20 -6.03
C ILE A 83 -2.11 1.17 -6.26
N GLU A 84 -2.03 0.46 -7.40
CA GLU A 84 -2.81 -0.75 -7.65
C GLU A 84 -1.86 -1.92 -7.53
N GLY A 85 -2.24 -2.94 -6.77
CA GLY A 85 -1.34 -4.06 -6.54
C GLY A 85 -2.03 -5.41 -6.45
N ASP A 86 -1.25 -6.45 -6.66
CA ASP A 86 -1.65 -7.83 -6.45
C ASP A 86 -1.32 -8.24 -5.03
N VAL A 87 -2.21 -9.02 -4.42
CA VAL A 87 -2.13 -9.38 -3.01
C VAL A 87 -1.77 -10.84 -2.87
N GLU A 88 -0.72 -11.10 -2.10
CA GLU A 88 -0.38 -12.43 -1.61
C GLU A 88 -0.79 -12.53 -0.15
N VAL A 89 -1.57 -13.56 0.18
CA VAL A 89 -2.06 -13.79 1.54
C VAL A 89 -1.08 -14.73 2.24
N LEU A 90 -0.61 -14.34 3.42
CA LEU A 90 0.32 -15.13 4.22
C LEU A 90 -0.28 -15.37 5.61
N GLU A 91 -0.25 -16.61 6.07
CA GLU A 91 -0.61 -16.90 7.44
C GLU A 91 0.37 -16.23 8.39
N ILE A 92 -0.08 -15.96 9.60
CA ILE A 92 0.67 -15.11 10.54
C ILE A 92 2.07 -15.66 10.86
N ASP A 93 2.27 -16.96 10.82
CA ASP A 93 3.55 -17.61 11.10
C ASP A 93 4.38 -17.92 9.84
N ALA A 94 3.86 -17.57 8.66
CA ALA A 94 4.54 -17.83 7.39
C ALA A 94 5.56 -16.74 7.01
N LEU A 95 5.50 -15.58 7.66
CA LEU A 95 6.44 -14.51 7.37
C LEU A 95 7.75 -14.73 8.15
N PRO A 96 8.92 -14.51 7.52
CA PRO A 96 10.19 -14.58 8.27
C PRO A 96 10.17 -13.67 9.49
N GLN A 97 10.75 -14.16 10.60
CA GLN A 97 10.71 -13.46 11.88
C GLN A 97 11.21 -12.03 11.78
N GLU A 98 12.30 -11.81 11.07
CA GLU A 98 12.89 -10.47 10.92
C GLU A 98 11.96 -9.48 10.25
N ARG A 99 11.12 -9.96 9.32
CA ARG A 99 10.15 -9.13 8.61
C ARG A 99 9.01 -8.73 9.54
N GLY A 100 8.53 -9.66 10.35
CA GLY A 100 7.51 -9.38 11.35
C GLY A 100 8.02 -8.44 12.44
N ASP A 101 9.26 -8.61 12.86
CA ASP A 101 9.89 -7.73 13.84
C ASP A 101 10.00 -6.30 13.31
N ARG A 102 10.39 -6.15 12.05
CA ARG A 102 10.52 -4.83 11.43
C ARG A 102 9.14 -4.16 11.30
N PHE A 103 8.13 -4.93 10.94
CA PHE A 103 6.75 -4.41 10.89
C PHE A 103 6.31 -3.91 12.26
N ALA A 104 6.53 -4.72 13.29
CA ALA A 104 6.12 -4.37 14.66
C ALA A 104 6.80 -3.09 15.15
N THR A 105 8.08 -2.93 14.85
CA THR A 105 8.82 -1.72 15.20
C THR A 105 8.27 -0.49 14.50
N ARG A 106 8.00 -0.60 13.21
CA ARG A 106 7.50 0.53 12.41
C ARG A 106 6.07 0.89 12.75
N ALA A 107 5.19 -0.10 12.89
CA ALA A 107 3.77 0.09 13.11
C ALA A 107 3.42 0.42 14.57
N GLY A 108 4.28 0.04 15.50
CA GLY A 108 4.00 0.24 16.92
C GLY A 108 3.09 -0.83 17.52
N PHE A 109 2.79 -1.90 16.80
CA PHE A 109 2.08 -3.06 17.34
C PHE A 109 2.49 -4.32 16.59
N ASP A 110 2.33 -5.47 17.23
CA ASP A 110 2.72 -6.75 16.66
C ASP A 110 1.46 -7.59 16.35
N PRO A 111 1.15 -7.78 15.07
CA PRO A 111 -0.01 -8.60 14.68
C PRO A 111 0.07 -10.05 15.17
N ARG A 112 1.30 -10.55 15.38
CA ARG A 112 1.54 -11.93 15.83
C ARG A 112 1.16 -12.15 17.29
N ALA A 113 1.05 -11.06 18.07
CA ALA A 113 0.78 -11.10 19.50
C ALA A 113 -0.68 -10.77 19.85
N GLN A 114 -1.55 -10.71 18.86
CA GLN A 114 -2.96 -10.36 19.08
C GLN A 114 -3.79 -11.59 19.36
N ASP A 115 -4.84 -11.44 20.19
CA ASP A 115 -5.76 -12.52 20.50
C ASP A 115 -6.60 -12.92 19.27
N THR A 116 -7.02 -11.93 18.50
CA THR A 116 -7.72 -12.17 17.24
C THR A 116 -6.72 -12.62 16.18
N PRO A 117 -7.01 -13.70 15.42
CA PRO A 117 -6.10 -14.13 14.37
C PRO A 117 -5.98 -13.11 13.25
N TYR A 118 -4.74 -12.66 13.00
CA TYR A 118 -4.37 -11.79 11.89
C TYR A 118 -3.77 -12.60 10.77
N ARG A 119 -3.78 -12.02 9.57
CA ARG A 119 -2.99 -12.47 8.41
C ARG A 119 -2.14 -11.32 7.90
N TRP A 120 -1.06 -11.68 7.23
CA TRP A 120 -0.27 -10.74 6.46
C TRP A 120 -0.78 -10.69 5.03
N PHE A 121 -0.72 -9.51 4.44
CA PHE A 121 -1.04 -9.30 3.03
C PHE A 121 0.11 -8.55 2.40
N ARG A 122 0.79 -9.20 1.46
CA ARG A 122 1.90 -8.61 0.74
C ARG A 122 1.40 -8.11 -0.60
N ILE A 123 1.49 -6.79 -0.80
CA ILE A 123 0.88 -6.13 -1.94
C ILE A 123 2.00 -5.66 -2.87
N SER A 124 2.08 -6.30 -4.04
CA SER A 124 3.09 -5.99 -5.05
C SER A 124 2.51 -4.98 -6.03
N PRO A 125 3.09 -3.77 -6.11
CA PRO A 125 2.58 -2.75 -7.01
C PRO A 125 2.64 -3.18 -8.47
N ARG A 126 1.57 -2.89 -9.20
CA ARG A 126 1.51 -3.08 -10.64
C ARG A 126 1.42 -1.75 -11.36
N ARG A 127 0.67 -0.81 -10.79
CA ARG A 127 0.49 0.53 -11.34
C ARG A 127 0.60 1.54 -10.22
N ILE A 128 1.35 2.60 -10.48
CA ILE A 128 1.48 3.71 -9.53
C ILE A 128 1.24 5.00 -10.28
N GLN A 129 0.43 5.88 -9.68
CA GLN A 129 0.19 7.23 -10.17
C GLN A 129 0.47 8.21 -9.05
N ALA A 130 1.03 9.38 -9.38
CA ALA A 130 1.24 10.43 -8.39
C ALA A 130 1.02 11.80 -9.01
N TRP A 131 0.34 12.68 -8.28
CA TRP A 131 0.11 14.05 -8.71
C TRP A 131 -0.22 14.95 -7.52
N ARG A 132 0.06 16.24 -7.67
CA ARG A 132 -0.28 17.29 -6.70
C ARG A 132 -1.47 18.09 -7.17
N GLU A 133 -1.26 18.92 -8.18
CA GLU A 133 -2.28 19.79 -8.73
C GLU A 133 -2.68 19.33 -10.13
N VAL A 134 -3.65 20.01 -10.71
CA VAL A 134 -4.17 19.64 -12.04
C VAL A 134 -3.08 19.64 -13.12
N ASN A 135 -2.02 20.45 -12.95
CA ASN A 135 -0.90 20.49 -13.89
C ASN A 135 -0.04 19.23 -13.85
N GLU A 136 -0.23 18.37 -12.84
CA GLU A 136 0.48 17.08 -12.76
C GLU A 136 -0.39 15.90 -13.22
N LEU A 137 -1.60 16.13 -13.66
CA LEU A 137 -2.43 15.05 -14.22
C LEU A 137 -1.81 14.44 -15.48
N PRO A 138 -1.24 15.24 -16.43
CA PRO A 138 -0.41 14.65 -17.45
C PRO A 138 0.79 13.92 -16.85
N ASP A 139 1.15 12.78 -17.43
CA ASP A 139 2.31 11.98 -17.00
C ASP A 139 2.23 11.51 -15.55
N ARG A 140 1.02 11.38 -14.99
CA ARG A 140 0.87 10.95 -13.60
C ARG A 140 1.22 9.49 -13.37
N GLU A 141 1.23 8.68 -14.41
CA GLU A 141 1.59 7.27 -14.30
C GLU A 141 3.10 7.11 -14.14
N LEU A 142 3.52 6.50 -13.04
CA LEU A 142 4.92 6.29 -12.70
C LEU A 142 5.35 4.83 -12.89
N MET A 143 4.39 3.91 -12.83
CA MET A 143 4.63 2.48 -12.96
C MET A 143 3.49 1.86 -13.75
N ARG A 144 3.83 0.92 -14.64
CA ARG A 144 2.87 0.15 -15.44
C ARG A 144 3.35 -1.29 -15.53
N ASP A 145 2.43 -2.23 -15.31
CA ASP A 145 2.74 -3.66 -15.36
C ASP A 145 3.91 -4.05 -14.46
N GLY A 146 4.01 -3.39 -13.30
CA GLY A 146 5.04 -3.66 -12.31
C GLY A 146 6.39 -3.04 -12.62
N ARG A 147 6.49 -2.20 -13.64
CA ARG A 147 7.75 -1.58 -14.06
C ARG A 147 7.69 -0.08 -13.93
N TRP A 148 8.70 0.50 -13.30
CA TRP A 148 8.85 1.94 -13.24
C TRP A 148 9.06 2.53 -14.63
N LEU A 149 8.39 3.66 -14.89
CA LEU A 149 8.51 4.40 -16.14
C LEU A 149 9.60 5.49 -16.07
N ALA A 150 10.18 5.65 -14.91
CA ALA A 150 11.24 6.64 -14.72
C ALA A 150 12.27 6.12 -13.72
#